data_c9862c6c75f797a2a97745db1f7e3578
#
_entry.id   c9862c6c75f797a2a97745db1f7e3578
#
_cell.length_a   1.000
_cell.length_b   1.000
_cell.length_c   1.000
_cell.angle_alpha   90.00
_cell.angle_beta   90.00
_cell.angle_gamma   90.00
#
_symmetry.space_group_name_H-M   'P 1'
#
loop_
_entity.id
_entity.type
_entity.pdbx_description
1 polymer ?
#
loop_
_entity_poly.entity_id
_entity_poly.type
_entity_poly.pdbx_seq_one_letter_code
_entity_poly.pdbx_strand_id
1 'polypeptide(L)'
;IFPFTLFGLGRFLNRFLSCVPILSYMCIRSYVVSRSLKSASLDTPKSASVIIPCRNEKGNIRNALERLPLFTKNLEIIFVEGHSKDGTWEEVQKVIVDKVFIKKGFKMKAIQQKGKGKADAVFQAFSMASNEVLIILDGDLTVPPEDIPKFWKKISSGEAEYVNGSRLIYPMENEAMRFLNYIANKIFS
;
A
#
# COMPACT_ATOMS: atom_id res chain seq x y z
N ILE A 1 -3.71 -22.88 -15.94
CA ILE A 1 -3.28 -24.14 -16.57
C ILE A 1 -2.60 -23.85 -17.89
N PHE A 2 -3.20 -23.04 -18.76
CA PHE A 2 -2.55 -22.63 -20.02
C PHE A 2 -2.02 -21.20 -19.90
N PRO A 3 -0.70 -20.97 -19.96
CA PRO A 3 -0.10 -19.64 -19.79
C PRO A 3 -0.30 -18.72 -21.00
N PHE A 4 -0.83 -19.26 -22.11
CA PHE A 4 -0.99 -18.52 -23.35
C PHE A 4 -2.47 -18.26 -23.67
N THR A 5 -2.78 -17.07 -24.17
CA THR A 5 -4.16 -16.66 -24.49
C THR A 5 -4.69 -17.25 -25.80
N LEU A 6 -3.84 -17.76 -26.68
CA LEU A 6 -4.13 -18.42 -27.97
C LEU A 6 -5.53 -18.07 -28.54
N PHE A 7 -5.72 -16.83 -29.02
CA PHE A 7 -7.00 -16.33 -29.57
C PHE A 7 -8.23 -16.51 -28.67
N GLY A 8 -8.04 -16.49 -27.34
CA GLY A 8 -9.14 -16.67 -26.37
C GLY A 8 -9.40 -18.12 -25.93
N LEU A 9 -8.86 -19.11 -26.65
CA LEU A 9 -9.01 -20.53 -26.30
C LEU A 9 -8.41 -20.85 -24.92
N GLY A 10 -7.26 -20.25 -24.60
CA GLY A 10 -6.63 -20.42 -23.28
C GLY A 10 -7.49 -19.91 -22.12
N ARG A 11 -8.23 -18.80 -22.31
CA ARG A 11 -9.18 -18.29 -21.30
C ARG A 11 -10.37 -19.22 -21.14
N PHE A 12 -10.89 -19.73 -22.25
CA PHE A 12 -12.00 -20.68 -22.24
C PHE A 12 -11.60 -21.96 -21.49
N LEU A 13 -10.47 -22.55 -21.86
CA LEU A 13 -9.94 -23.76 -21.22
C LEU A 13 -9.64 -23.53 -19.73
N ASN A 14 -9.02 -22.40 -19.37
CA ASN A 14 -8.76 -22.07 -17.97
C ASN A 14 -10.05 -21.88 -17.15
N ARG A 15 -11.09 -21.35 -17.76
CA ARG A 15 -12.39 -21.16 -17.08
C ARG A 15 -13.13 -22.49 -16.83
N PHE A 16 -13.09 -23.41 -17.77
CA PHE A 16 -13.82 -24.69 -17.68
C PHE A 16 -13.01 -25.80 -17.03
N LEU A 17 -11.73 -25.93 -17.39
CA LEU A 17 -10.87 -26.99 -16.85
C LEU A 17 -10.51 -26.75 -15.37
N SER A 18 -10.45 -25.50 -14.92
CA SER A 18 -10.22 -25.19 -13.50
C SER A 18 -11.38 -25.60 -12.59
N CYS A 19 -12.60 -25.81 -13.13
CA CYS A 19 -13.74 -26.26 -12.38
C CYS A 19 -13.75 -27.79 -12.18
N VAL A 20 -12.91 -28.55 -12.87
CA VAL A 20 -12.81 -30.01 -12.70
C VAL A 20 -11.91 -30.29 -11.49
N PRO A 21 -12.36 -31.02 -10.44
CA PRO A 21 -11.61 -31.19 -9.20
C PRO A 21 -10.16 -31.68 -9.39
N ILE A 22 -9.94 -32.67 -10.26
CA ILE A 22 -8.59 -33.21 -10.52
C ILE A 22 -7.70 -32.19 -11.23
N LEU A 23 -8.26 -31.40 -12.15
CA LEU A 23 -7.50 -30.41 -12.93
C LEU A 23 -7.27 -29.11 -12.15
N SER A 24 -8.10 -28.83 -11.14
CA SER A 24 -7.91 -27.69 -10.24
C SER A 24 -6.58 -27.77 -9.46
N TYR A 25 -6.09 -28.97 -9.15
CA TYR A 25 -4.77 -29.16 -8.52
C TYR A 25 -3.60 -28.77 -9.44
N MET A 26 -3.82 -28.69 -10.74
CA MET A 26 -2.82 -28.24 -11.71
C MET A 26 -2.86 -26.73 -11.97
N CYS A 27 -3.75 -26.01 -11.32
CA CYS A 27 -3.81 -24.55 -11.41
C CYS A 27 -2.62 -23.93 -10.66
N ILE A 28 -1.87 -23.07 -11.35
CA ILE A 28 -0.71 -22.34 -10.80
C ILE A 28 -1.17 -21.35 -9.72
N ARG A 29 -2.43 -20.90 -9.75
CA ARG A 29 -3.03 -19.99 -8.77
C ARG A 29 -4.47 -20.36 -8.49
N SER A 30 -4.79 -20.37 -7.21
CA SER A 30 -6.17 -20.43 -6.70
C SER A 30 -6.47 -19.16 -5.92
N TYR A 31 -7.61 -18.52 -6.19
CA TYR A 31 -8.10 -17.40 -5.42
C TYR A 31 -9.29 -17.86 -4.58
N VAL A 32 -9.19 -17.66 -3.29
CA VAL A 32 -10.29 -17.86 -2.36
C VAL A 32 -10.70 -16.51 -1.82
N VAL A 33 -11.96 -16.12 -2.07
CA VAL A 33 -12.56 -14.97 -1.41
C VAL A 33 -13.36 -15.52 -0.24
N SER A 34 -12.93 -15.21 0.96
CA SER A 34 -13.63 -15.63 2.19
C SER A 34 -13.86 -14.44 3.10
N ARG A 35 -14.95 -14.47 3.85
CA ARG A 35 -15.27 -13.50 4.88
C ARG A 35 -15.50 -14.24 6.19
N SER A 36 -14.95 -13.72 7.28
CA SER A 36 -15.21 -14.27 8.61
C SER A 36 -16.67 -14.14 8.97
N LEU A 37 -17.33 -15.23 9.33
CA LEU A 37 -18.72 -15.22 9.81
C LEU A 37 -18.86 -14.56 11.18
N LYS A 38 -17.76 -14.42 11.95
CA LYS A 38 -17.74 -13.74 13.25
C LYS A 38 -17.74 -12.21 13.14
N SER A 39 -17.55 -11.67 11.94
CA SER A 39 -17.46 -10.24 11.67
C SER A 39 -18.81 -9.58 11.33
N ALA A 40 -19.91 -10.10 11.81
CA ALA A 40 -21.24 -9.53 11.54
C ALA A 40 -21.53 -8.19 12.28
N SER A 41 -20.67 -7.79 13.21
CA SER A 41 -20.67 -6.44 13.81
C SER A 41 -19.31 -5.79 13.53
N LEU A 42 -19.12 -5.33 12.31
CA LEU A 42 -17.96 -4.49 11.99
C LEU A 42 -18.19 -3.12 12.63
N ASP A 43 -17.59 -2.90 13.78
CA ASP A 43 -17.27 -1.54 14.19
C ASP A 43 -16.39 -0.95 13.09
N THR A 44 -16.97 -0.05 12.31
CA THR A 44 -16.24 0.59 11.21
C THR A 44 -15.08 1.39 11.80
N PRO A 45 -13.83 1.14 11.36
CA PRO A 45 -12.67 1.80 11.93
C PRO A 45 -12.77 3.32 11.75
N LYS A 46 -12.36 4.06 12.77
CA LYS A 46 -12.45 5.53 12.82
C LYS A 46 -11.10 6.22 12.80
N SER A 47 -10.03 5.45 12.83
CA SER A 47 -8.66 5.94 12.97
C SER A 47 -7.69 5.23 12.04
N ALA A 48 -6.71 5.97 11.52
CA ALA A 48 -5.71 5.42 10.61
C ALA A 48 -4.30 5.95 10.90
N SER A 49 -3.30 5.07 10.80
CA SER A 49 -1.88 5.42 10.80
C SER A 49 -1.30 5.22 9.40
N VAL A 50 -0.82 6.30 8.78
CA VAL A 50 -0.11 6.28 7.52
C VAL A 50 1.39 6.14 7.80
N ILE A 51 1.98 5.06 7.32
CA ILE A 51 3.38 4.72 7.49
C ILE A 51 4.14 5.09 6.23
N ILE A 52 5.16 5.92 6.37
CA ILE A 52 5.99 6.40 5.27
C ILE A 52 7.45 5.97 5.52
N PRO A 53 7.83 4.75 5.04
CA PRO A 53 9.24 4.37 5.02
C PRO A 53 9.95 5.21 3.96
N CYS A 54 11.02 5.90 4.35
CA CYS A 54 11.74 6.81 3.46
C CYS A 54 13.25 6.61 3.56
N ARG A 55 13.92 6.62 2.40
CA ARG A 55 15.37 6.58 2.31
C ARG A 55 15.85 7.28 1.06
N ASN A 56 16.63 8.36 1.24
CA ASN A 56 17.08 9.27 0.19
C ASN A 56 15.87 9.87 -0.59
N GLU A 57 14.88 10.37 0.19
CA GLU A 57 13.61 10.90 -0.33
C GLU A 57 13.36 12.34 0.15
N LYS A 58 14.42 13.13 0.40
CA LYS A 58 14.32 14.48 0.95
C LYS A 58 13.29 15.36 0.23
N GLY A 59 13.28 15.34 -1.11
CA GLY A 59 12.37 16.14 -1.92
C GLY A 59 10.91 15.74 -1.82
N ASN A 60 10.64 14.49 -1.40
CA ASN A 60 9.30 13.93 -1.34
C ASN A 60 8.64 14.08 0.04
N ILE A 61 9.39 14.30 1.11
CA ILE A 61 8.86 14.30 2.49
C ILE A 61 7.77 15.35 2.67
N ARG A 62 8.05 16.62 2.34
CA ARG A 62 7.07 17.70 2.44
C ARG A 62 5.92 17.52 1.45
N ASN A 63 6.22 17.14 0.22
CA ASN A 63 5.25 16.89 -0.84
C ASN A 63 4.23 15.79 -0.45
N ALA A 64 4.68 14.73 0.23
CA ALA A 64 3.80 13.69 0.76
C ALA A 64 2.72 14.28 1.68
N LEU A 65 3.11 15.15 2.61
CA LEU A 65 2.18 15.76 3.58
C LEU A 65 1.27 16.83 2.95
N GLU A 66 1.78 17.59 2.00
CA GLU A 66 0.98 18.60 1.30
C GLU A 66 -0.14 17.95 0.49
N ARG A 67 0.17 16.86 -0.20
CA ARG A 67 -0.75 16.11 -1.06
C ARG A 67 -1.65 15.14 -0.32
N LEU A 68 -1.27 14.69 0.88
CA LEU A 68 -2.10 13.78 1.67
C LEU A 68 -3.34 14.50 2.19
N PRO A 69 -4.57 14.12 1.80
CA PRO A 69 -5.77 14.71 2.34
C PRO A 69 -6.06 14.21 3.75
N LEU A 70 -6.79 15.00 4.54
CA LEU A 70 -7.33 14.56 5.82
C LEU A 70 -8.60 13.74 5.56
N PHE A 71 -8.54 12.42 5.66
CA PHE A 71 -9.64 11.49 5.33
C PHE A 71 -10.30 10.89 6.59
N THR A 72 -9.70 11.08 7.76
CA THR A 72 -10.26 10.70 9.07
C THR A 72 -9.86 11.71 10.13
N LYS A 73 -10.69 11.86 11.18
CA LYS A 73 -10.41 12.79 12.30
C LYS A 73 -9.18 12.39 13.12
N ASN A 74 -8.88 11.10 13.19
CA ASN A 74 -7.74 10.55 13.91
C ASN A 74 -6.72 10.00 12.91
N LEU A 75 -6.01 10.90 12.24
CA LEU A 75 -4.94 10.56 11.31
C LEU A 75 -3.57 10.71 11.98
N GLU A 76 -2.84 9.60 12.05
CA GLU A 76 -1.45 9.57 12.49
C GLU A 76 -0.54 9.32 11.28
N ILE A 77 0.61 9.98 11.25
CA ILE A 77 1.62 9.79 10.22
C ILE A 77 2.93 9.41 10.89
N ILE A 78 3.53 8.32 10.45
CA ILE A 78 4.76 7.77 11.02
C ILE A 78 5.81 7.68 9.93
N PHE A 79 6.84 8.53 10.03
CA PHE A 79 8.03 8.42 9.19
C PHE A 79 9.03 7.44 9.78
N VAL A 80 9.52 6.51 8.96
CA VAL A 80 10.62 5.64 9.34
C VAL A 80 11.77 5.85 8.35
N GLU A 81 12.81 6.51 8.82
CA GLU A 81 13.92 6.94 8.01
C GLU A 81 15.04 5.88 8.00
N GLY A 82 15.49 5.51 6.81
CA GLY A 82 16.40 4.38 6.56
C GLY A 82 17.88 4.76 6.40
N HIS A 83 18.43 5.61 7.27
CA HIS A 83 19.84 6.06 7.25
C HIS A 83 20.24 6.71 5.92
N SER A 84 19.50 7.72 5.51
CA SER A 84 19.73 8.52 4.30
C SER A 84 21.00 9.36 4.38
N LYS A 85 21.51 9.73 3.21
CA LYS A 85 22.70 10.58 3.09
C LYS A 85 22.40 11.93 2.44
N ASP A 86 21.15 12.17 2.03
CA ASP A 86 20.71 13.34 1.27
C ASP A 86 20.06 14.43 2.12
N GLY A 87 19.96 14.23 3.44
CA GLY A 87 19.27 15.13 4.36
C GLY A 87 17.77 14.83 4.52
N THR A 88 17.34 13.62 4.18
CA THR A 88 15.94 13.16 4.41
C THR A 88 15.56 13.25 5.88
N TRP A 89 16.44 12.83 6.80
CA TRP A 89 16.14 12.87 8.24
C TRP A 89 15.91 14.28 8.74
N GLU A 90 16.75 15.22 8.36
CA GLU A 90 16.62 16.63 8.72
C GLU A 90 15.32 17.23 8.19
N GLU A 91 14.90 16.83 6.98
CA GLU A 91 13.64 17.29 6.43
C GLU A 91 12.44 16.68 7.18
N VAL A 92 12.50 15.40 7.53
CA VAL A 92 11.47 14.75 8.38
C VAL A 92 11.34 15.48 9.72
N GLN A 93 12.48 15.79 10.39
CA GLN A 93 12.45 16.51 11.67
C GLN A 93 11.81 17.91 11.55
N LYS A 94 12.01 18.60 10.44
CA LYS A 94 11.36 19.91 10.19
C LYS A 94 9.86 19.78 10.00
N VAL A 95 9.39 18.81 9.18
CA VAL A 95 7.97 18.73 8.85
C VAL A 95 7.12 18.22 10.01
N ILE A 96 7.64 17.36 10.91
CA ILE A 96 6.87 16.85 12.05
C ILE A 96 6.53 17.94 13.11
N VAL A 97 7.32 19.03 13.14
CA VAL A 97 7.05 20.19 14.03
C VAL A 97 6.41 21.37 13.30
N ASP A 98 6.18 21.24 11.99
CA ASP A 98 5.61 22.31 11.18
C ASP A 98 4.14 22.57 11.57
N LYS A 99 3.87 23.81 12.00
CA LYS A 99 2.54 24.24 12.43
C LYS A 99 1.48 24.13 11.33
N VAL A 100 1.89 24.16 10.05
CA VAL A 100 0.98 24.01 8.92
C VAL A 100 0.33 22.62 8.94
N PHE A 101 1.12 21.57 9.10
CA PHE A 101 0.62 20.20 9.11
C PHE A 101 -0.09 19.84 10.42
N ILE A 102 0.39 20.38 11.55
CA ILE A 102 -0.29 20.22 12.85
C ILE A 102 -1.69 20.85 12.79
N LYS A 103 -1.83 22.07 12.22
CA LYS A 103 -3.13 22.72 12.02
C LYS A 103 -4.02 21.98 11.02
N LYS A 104 -3.44 21.27 10.05
CA LYS A 104 -4.18 20.38 9.14
C LYS A 104 -4.80 19.17 9.87
N GLY A 105 -4.41 18.91 11.12
CA GLY A 105 -4.91 17.83 11.96
C GLY A 105 -4.05 16.57 11.96
N PHE A 106 -2.82 16.63 11.45
CA PHE A 106 -1.90 15.50 11.42
C PHE A 106 -1.21 15.32 12.78
N LYS A 107 -1.27 14.09 13.31
CA LYS A 107 -0.45 13.65 14.44
C LYS A 107 0.77 12.94 13.85
N MET A 108 1.95 13.52 14.00
CA MET A 108 3.15 13.03 13.31
C MET A 108 4.18 12.48 14.28
N LYS A 109 4.80 11.36 13.91
CA LYS A 109 5.94 10.72 14.60
C LYS A 109 7.03 10.42 13.59
N ALA A 110 8.27 10.38 14.06
CA ALA A 110 9.41 9.98 13.24
C ALA A 110 10.40 9.16 14.04
N ILE A 111 10.95 8.14 13.42
CA ILE A 111 12.06 7.35 13.96
C ILE A 111 13.10 7.08 12.87
N GLN A 112 14.35 6.88 13.30
CA GLN A 112 15.33 6.24 12.45
C GLN A 112 15.23 4.72 12.59
N GLN A 113 15.30 4.03 11.48
CA GLN A 113 15.23 2.57 11.41
C GLN A 113 16.39 1.94 12.20
N LYS A 114 16.11 0.88 12.96
CA LYS A 114 17.16 0.14 13.69
C LYS A 114 17.90 -0.86 12.81
N GLY A 115 17.17 -1.55 11.95
CA GLY A 115 17.70 -2.56 11.05
C GLY A 115 17.93 -2.05 9.63
N LYS A 116 17.65 -2.88 8.63
CA LYS A 116 17.85 -2.55 7.22
C LYS A 116 16.68 -3.06 6.38
N GLY A 117 16.38 -2.30 5.31
CA GLY A 117 15.38 -2.68 4.33
C GLY A 117 13.96 -2.24 4.69
N LYS A 118 13.09 -2.17 3.68
CA LYS A 118 11.73 -1.63 3.79
C LYS A 118 10.86 -2.41 4.79
N ALA A 119 11.00 -3.73 4.80
CA ALA A 119 10.19 -4.58 5.69
C ALA A 119 10.45 -4.26 7.16
N ASP A 120 11.72 -4.14 7.58
CA ASP A 120 12.08 -3.78 8.95
C ASP A 120 11.52 -2.39 9.34
N ALA A 121 11.63 -1.39 8.44
CA ALA A 121 11.05 -0.08 8.65
C ALA A 121 9.53 -0.14 8.89
N VAL A 122 8.82 -0.91 8.07
CA VAL A 122 7.36 -1.07 8.19
C VAL A 122 6.99 -1.77 9.49
N PHE A 123 7.68 -2.85 9.88
CA PHE A 123 7.42 -3.54 11.15
C PHE A 123 7.68 -2.66 12.37
N GLN A 124 8.73 -1.84 12.35
CA GLN A 124 8.97 -0.88 13.42
C GLN A 124 7.85 0.15 13.51
N ALA A 125 7.35 0.67 12.39
CA ALA A 125 6.22 1.59 12.38
C ALA A 125 4.94 0.93 12.89
N PHE A 126 4.67 -0.32 12.51
CA PHE A 126 3.49 -1.07 12.99
C PHE A 126 3.47 -1.20 14.51
N SER A 127 4.64 -1.44 15.13
CA SER A 127 4.75 -1.51 16.59
C SER A 127 4.52 -0.17 17.31
N MET A 128 4.63 0.94 16.60
CA MET A 128 4.45 2.31 17.14
C MET A 128 3.09 2.92 16.80
N ALA A 129 2.40 2.33 15.84
CA ALA A 129 1.10 2.82 15.39
C ALA A 129 0.04 2.67 16.48
N SER A 130 -0.77 3.72 16.65
CA SER A 130 -1.78 3.81 17.72
C SER A 130 -3.19 3.60 17.18
N ASN A 131 -3.38 3.51 15.86
CA ASN A 131 -4.69 3.51 15.22
C ASN A 131 -5.07 2.14 14.65
N GLU A 132 -6.37 1.98 14.35
CA GLU A 132 -6.98 0.70 13.96
C GLU A 132 -6.56 0.24 12.57
N VAL A 133 -6.38 1.17 11.63
CA VAL A 133 -6.01 0.85 10.24
C VAL A 133 -4.59 1.31 9.96
N LEU A 134 -3.78 0.41 9.42
CA LEU A 134 -2.40 0.67 9.03
C LEU A 134 -2.32 0.81 7.51
N ILE A 135 -1.80 1.92 7.03
CA ILE A 135 -1.67 2.23 5.60
C ILE A 135 -0.19 2.47 5.30
N ILE A 136 0.36 1.77 4.32
CA ILE A 136 1.73 2.01 3.86
C ILE A 136 1.67 2.93 2.64
N LEU A 137 2.37 4.06 2.72
CA LEU A 137 2.61 4.98 1.61
C LEU A 137 4.11 5.03 1.31
N ASP A 138 4.50 4.61 0.12
CA ASP A 138 5.90 4.64 -0.29
C ASP A 138 6.44 6.07 -0.37
N GLY A 139 7.64 6.29 0.16
CA GLY A 139 8.26 7.62 0.22
C GLY A 139 8.62 8.21 -1.14
N ASP A 140 8.70 7.38 -2.19
CA ASP A 140 8.94 7.80 -3.57
C ASP A 140 7.69 8.40 -4.26
N LEU A 141 6.53 8.33 -3.59
CA LEU A 141 5.23 8.82 -4.04
C LEU A 141 4.80 8.25 -5.40
N THR A 142 5.25 7.06 -5.76
CA THR A 142 4.80 6.36 -6.98
C THR A 142 3.30 6.03 -6.92
N VAL A 143 2.74 5.92 -5.71
CA VAL A 143 1.30 5.95 -5.48
C VAL A 143 0.93 7.36 -4.99
N PRO A 144 0.01 8.07 -5.68
CA PRO A 144 -0.40 9.40 -5.27
C PRO A 144 -1.02 9.39 -3.85
N PRO A 145 -0.55 10.25 -2.93
CA PRO A 145 -1.15 10.37 -1.60
C PRO A 145 -2.65 10.68 -1.63
N GLU A 146 -3.12 11.35 -2.67
CA GLU A 146 -4.53 11.69 -2.91
C GLU A 146 -5.42 10.47 -3.13
N ASP A 147 -4.85 9.33 -3.47
CA ASP A 147 -5.59 8.09 -3.67
C ASP A 147 -5.87 7.33 -2.36
N ILE A 148 -5.17 7.63 -1.27
CA ILE A 148 -5.36 6.97 0.03
C ILE A 148 -6.82 6.98 0.51
N PRO A 149 -7.61 8.07 0.36
CA PRO A 149 -9.02 8.04 0.74
C PRO A 149 -9.85 6.98 0.03
N LYS A 150 -9.46 6.55 -1.17
CA LYS A 150 -10.18 5.48 -1.90
C LYS A 150 -10.01 4.13 -1.19
N PHE A 151 -8.79 3.84 -0.71
CA PHE A 151 -8.48 2.65 0.07
C PHE A 151 -9.16 2.70 1.44
N TRP A 152 -9.06 3.84 2.11
CA TRP A 152 -9.72 4.10 3.39
C TRP A 152 -11.22 3.84 3.31
N LYS A 153 -11.90 4.34 2.26
CA LYS A 153 -13.33 4.16 2.07
C LYS A 153 -13.72 2.68 2.07
N LYS A 154 -12.94 1.81 1.43
CA LYS A 154 -13.21 0.36 1.37
C LYS A 154 -13.08 -0.34 2.72
N ILE A 155 -12.12 0.09 3.54
CA ILE A 155 -11.93 -0.44 4.90
C ILE A 155 -13.00 0.12 5.84
N SER A 156 -13.20 1.46 5.84
CA SER A 156 -14.12 2.13 6.75
C SER A 156 -15.59 1.83 6.49
N SER A 157 -15.96 1.40 5.28
CA SER A 157 -17.31 0.90 4.98
C SER A 157 -17.53 -0.57 5.36
N GLY A 158 -16.49 -1.27 5.84
CA GLY A 158 -16.55 -2.69 6.13
C GLY A 158 -16.62 -3.59 4.89
N GLU A 159 -16.36 -3.04 3.68
CA GLU A 159 -16.32 -3.82 2.45
C GLU A 159 -15.09 -4.72 2.38
N ALA A 160 -13.98 -4.33 3.01
CA ALA A 160 -12.73 -5.07 3.01
C ALA A 160 -11.98 -4.93 4.34
N GLU A 161 -11.28 -5.98 4.75
CA GLU A 161 -10.33 -5.98 5.88
C GLU A 161 -8.90 -5.70 5.42
N TYR A 162 -8.62 -5.92 4.13
CA TYR A 162 -7.34 -5.67 3.50
C TYR A 162 -7.54 -5.13 2.08
N VAL A 163 -6.80 -4.08 1.73
CA VAL A 163 -6.84 -3.47 0.39
C VAL A 163 -5.42 -3.29 -0.12
N ASN A 164 -5.14 -3.82 -1.30
CA ASN A 164 -3.86 -3.67 -1.98
C ASN A 164 -4.01 -2.96 -3.32
N GLY A 165 -3.19 -1.95 -3.55
CA GLY A 165 -3.10 -1.26 -4.84
C GLY A 165 -2.33 -2.10 -5.86
N SER A 166 -2.93 -2.33 -7.03
CA SER A 166 -2.26 -3.00 -8.13
C SER A 166 -1.97 -2.04 -9.27
N ARG A 167 -0.71 -1.99 -9.70
CA ARG A 167 -0.28 -1.19 -10.86
C ARG A 167 -0.65 -1.81 -12.21
N LEU A 168 -1.07 -3.08 -12.22
CA LEU A 168 -1.30 -3.84 -13.46
C LEU A 168 -2.72 -3.70 -14.02
N ILE A 169 -3.62 -2.98 -13.34
CA ILE A 169 -5.04 -2.88 -13.71
C ILE A 169 -5.32 -1.69 -14.62
N TYR A 170 -4.54 -0.61 -14.54
CA TYR A 170 -4.71 0.60 -15.33
C TYR A 170 -3.74 0.65 -16.51
N PRO A 171 -4.07 1.38 -17.61
CA PRO A 171 -3.09 1.71 -18.62
C PRO A 171 -1.90 2.40 -17.95
N MET A 172 -0.73 1.79 -18.03
CA MET A 172 0.49 2.39 -17.46
C MET A 172 1.01 3.45 -18.41
N GLU A 173 1.39 4.61 -17.88
CA GLU A 173 2.20 5.57 -18.61
C GLU A 173 3.53 4.94 -18.99
N ASN A 174 4.10 5.34 -20.12
CA ASN A 174 5.28 4.69 -20.74
C ASN A 174 6.51 4.61 -19.82
N GLU A 175 6.58 5.41 -18.75
CA GLU A 175 7.70 5.45 -17.80
C GLU A 175 7.42 4.70 -16.48
N ALA A 176 6.18 4.26 -16.24
CA ALA A 176 5.77 3.71 -14.94
C ALA A 176 6.44 2.36 -14.58
N MET A 177 6.96 1.64 -15.57
CA MET A 177 7.66 0.38 -15.34
C MET A 177 8.62 0.02 -16.47
N ARG A 178 9.85 -0.37 -16.12
CA ARG A 178 10.81 -0.88 -17.10
C ARG A 178 10.25 -2.13 -17.78
N PHE A 179 10.44 -2.24 -19.10
CA PHE A 179 9.90 -3.35 -19.91
C PHE A 179 10.19 -4.76 -19.34
N LEU A 180 11.39 -4.98 -18.83
CA LEU A 180 11.74 -6.25 -18.18
C LEU A 180 10.93 -6.53 -16.92
N ASN A 181 10.66 -5.50 -16.11
CA ASN A 181 9.83 -5.64 -14.91
C ASN A 181 8.36 -5.92 -15.28
N TYR A 182 7.87 -5.36 -16.38
CA TYR A 182 6.54 -5.66 -16.90
C TYR A 182 6.41 -7.12 -17.29
N ILE A 183 7.41 -7.66 -18.05
CA ILE A 183 7.43 -9.07 -18.43
C ILE A 183 7.54 -9.97 -17.19
N ALA A 184 8.46 -9.65 -16.27
CA ALA A 184 8.62 -10.42 -15.04
C ALA A 184 7.32 -10.45 -14.22
N ASN A 185 6.69 -9.31 -13.99
CA ASN A 185 5.41 -9.25 -13.28
C ASN A 185 4.30 -10.03 -13.99
N LYS A 186 4.29 -10.04 -15.34
CA LYS A 186 3.30 -10.78 -16.11
C LYS A 186 3.53 -12.29 -16.07
N ILE A 187 4.79 -12.74 -15.92
CA ILE A 187 5.14 -14.16 -15.77
C ILE A 187 4.85 -14.64 -14.35
N PHE A 188 5.13 -13.81 -13.34
CA PHE A 188 4.97 -14.16 -11.93
C PHE A 188 3.63 -13.73 -11.33
N SER A 189 2.77 -13.05 -12.09
CA SER A 189 1.37 -12.72 -11.77
C SER A 189 0.40 -13.71 -12.36
#